data_8619160412c84ef993050be5afef1cf6
#
_entry.id   8619160412c84ef993050be5afef1cf6
#
_cell.length_a   1.000
_cell.length_b   1.000
_cell.length_c   1.000
_cell.angle_alpha   90.00
_cell.angle_beta   90.00
_cell.angle_gamma   90.00
#
_symmetry.space_group_name_H-M   'P 1'
#
loop_
_entity.id
_entity.type
_entity.pdbx_description
1 polymer ?
#
loop_
_entity_poly.entity_id
_entity_poly.type
_entity_poly.pdbx_seq_one_letter_code
_entity_poly.pdbx_strand_id
1 'polypeptide(L)'
;KFTEGAFMKWGYSLAEREFGQYVFTWEQYRSTEKKYGTKKAEEELTSAVTEGKVIIKDVITDAFLQQILTRPADYSVIATLNLNGDYISDALAAIVGGIGIAPGANINYETGHAVFEATHGTAPKYAGQDKVNPGSVILSGALMLEYMGWNEAAGLIYKGLEAAISAGKVTYDFHRLMDGATLLKTSEFAGEIIKSM
;
A
#
# COMPACT_ATOMS: atom_id res chain seq x y z
N LYS A 1 4.88 -23.65 -1.48
CA LYS A 1 4.75 -24.09 -2.88
C LYS A 1 5.93 -23.58 -3.68
N PHE A 2 6.09 -24.01 -4.95
CA PHE A 2 7.30 -23.70 -5.72
C PHE A 2 7.48 -22.20 -5.98
N THR A 3 6.46 -21.53 -6.51
CA THR A 3 6.54 -20.13 -6.91
C THR A 3 6.71 -19.20 -5.70
N GLU A 4 5.86 -19.32 -4.72
CA GLU A 4 5.89 -18.49 -3.52
C GLU A 4 7.14 -18.76 -2.66
N GLY A 5 7.56 -20.04 -2.58
CA GLY A 5 8.78 -20.39 -1.87
C GLY A 5 10.06 -19.94 -2.58
N ALA A 6 10.07 -19.93 -3.92
CA ALA A 6 11.16 -19.35 -4.70
C ALA A 6 11.20 -17.82 -4.53
N PHE A 7 10.06 -17.14 -4.63
CA PHE A 7 9.95 -15.69 -4.42
C PHE A 7 10.50 -15.26 -3.05
N MET A 8 10.12 -15.97 -1.98
CA MET A 8 10.64 -15.73 -0.64
C MET A 8 12.16 -15.83 -0.58
N LYS A 9 12.72 -16.94 -1.13
CA LYS A 9 14.18 -17.16 -1.13
C LYS A 9 14.93 -16.11 -1.94
N TRP A 10 14.42 -15.75 -3.10
CA TRP A 10 15.02 -14.72 -3.94
C TRP A 10 14.94 -13.35 -3.27
N GLY A 11 13.84 -13.04 -2.60
CA GLY A 11 13.67 -11.81 -1.84
C GLY A 11 14.72 -11.67 -0.74
N TYR A 12 14.93 -12.72 0.07
CA TYR A 12 15.97 -12.71 1.10
C TYR A 12 17.38 -12.60 0.49
N SER A 13 17.68 -13.43 -0.51
CA SER A 13 18.99 -13.41 -1.16
C SER A 13 19.33 -12.07 -1.80
N LEU A 14 18.35 -11.42 -2.44
CA LEU A 14 18.51 -10.09 -3.02
C LEU A 14 18.74 -9.04 -1.93
N ALA A 15 17.91 -9.05 -0.90
CA ALA A 15 17.98 -8.10 0.20
C ALA A 15 19.34 -8.16 0.91
N GLU A 16 19.83 -9.35 1.21
CA GLU A 16 21.12 -9.54 1.89
C GLU A 16 22.30 -9.15 0.99
N ARG A 17 22.25 -9.50 -0.31
CA ARG A 17 23.34 -9.23 -1.25
C ARG A 17 23.47 -7.74 -1.59
N GLU A 18 22.35 -7.07 -1.88
CA GLU A 18 22.37 -5.69 -2.39
C GLU A 18 22.18 -4.65 -1.26
N PHE A 19 21.48 -5.01 -0.19
CA PHE A 19 21.06 -4.08 0.85
C PHE A 19 21.44 -4.53 2.27
N GLY A 20 22.34 -5.49 2.44
CA GLY A 20 22.66 -6.11 3.72
C GLY A 20 22.99 -5.16 4.87
N GLN A 21 23.54 -3.98 4.58
CA GLN A 21 23.81 -2.95 5.59
C GLN A 21 22.53 -2.24 6.10
N TYR A 22 21.44 -2.28 5.34
CA TYR A 22 20.19 -1.57 5.64
C TYR A 22 19.07 -2.50 6.09
N VAL A 23 19.24 -3.81 5.97
CA VAL A 23 18.18 -4.77 6.24
C VAL A 23 18.60 -5.80 7.29
N PHE A 24 17.61 -6.42 7.92
CA PHE A 24 17.76 -7.65 8.69
C PHE A 24 16.66 -8.63 8.26
N THR A 25 17.05 -9.83 7.83
CA THR A 25 16.11 -10.80 7.28
C THR A 25 15.71 -11.86 8.30
N TRP A 26 14.51 -12.41 8.11
CA TRP A 26 14.05 -13.54 8.93
C TRP A 26 14.87 -14.82 8.68
N GLU A 27 15.58 -14.92 7.57
CA GLU A 27 16.53 -16.00 7.31
C GLU A 27 17.78 -15.88 8.18
N GLN A 28 18.30 -14.68 8.36
CA GLN A 28 19.38 -14.41 9.32
C GLN A 28 18.93 -14.75 10.75
N TYR A 29 17.74 -14.31 11.15
CA TYR A 29 17.17 -14.66 12.46
C TYR A 29 17.13 -16.16 12.68
N ARG A 30 16.54 -16.93 11.77
CA ARG A 30 16.46 -18.41 11.85
C ARG A 30 17.83 -19.08 11.87
N SER A 31 18.78 -18.55 11.11
CA SER A 31 20.16 -19.07 11.08
C SER A 31 20.84 -18.88 12.43
N THR A 32 20.74 -17.69 13.02
CA THR A 32 21.27 -17.39 14.35
C THR A 32 20.56 -18.22 15.43
N GLU A 33 19.24 -18.31 15.39
CA GLU A 33 18.45 -19.12 16.31
C GLU A 33 18.89 -20.59 16.30
N LYS A 34 19.04 -21.17 15.10
CA LYS A 34 19.49 -22.55 14.94
C LYS A 34 20.88 -22.80 15.48
N LYS A 35 21.79 -21.84 15.36
CA LYS A 35 23.20 -21.98 15.72
C LYS A 35 23.49 -21.62 17.18
N TYR A 36 22.81 -20.60 17.67
CA TYR A 36 23.14 -19.97 18.97
C TYR A 36 21.97 -19.87 19.94
N GLY A 37 20.77 -20.32 19.51
CA GLY A 37 19.54 -20.28 20.30
C GLY A 37 18.74 -18.98 20.14
N THR A 38 17.46 -19.04 20.57
CA THR A 38 16.47 -17.97 20.42
C THR A 38 16.91 -16.65 21.07
N LYS A 39 17.50 -16.73 22.27
CA LYS A 39 17.97 -15.51 22.98
C LYS A 39 18.94 -14.67 22.14
N LYS A 40 19.89 -15.34 21.48
CA LYS A 40 20.87 -14.64 20.64
C LYS A 40 20.23 -14.04 19.37
N ALA A 41 19.29 -14.75 18.77
CA ALA A 41 18.54 -14.26 17.60
C ALA A 41 17.68 -13.02 17.95
N GLU A 42 17.06 -13.00 19.12
CA GLU A 42 16.30 -11.84 19.62
C GLU A 42 17.18 -10.64 19.93
N GLU A 43 18.38 -10.86 20.48
CA GLU A 43 19.36 -9.80 20.70
C GLU A 43 19.77 -9.14 19.37
N GLU A 44 20.05 -9.94 18.33
CA GLU A 44 20.41 -9.43 17.00
C GLU A 44 19.25 -8.70 16.32
N LEU A 45 18.02 -9.22 16.42
CA LEU A 45 16.83 -8.54 15.93
C LEU A 45 16.64 -7.19 16.61
N THR A 46 16.76 -7.14 17.93
CA THR A 46 16.63 -5.91 18.72
C THR A 46 17.70 -4.87 18.33
N SER A 47 18.93 -5.32 18.12
CA SER A 47 20.01 -4.46 17.62
C SER A 47 19.67 -3.89 16.24
N ALA A 48 19.24 -4.74 15.31
CA ALA A 48 18.87 -4.33 13.96
C ALA A 48 17.74 -3.29 13.96
N VAL A 49 16.71 -3.48 14.79
CA VAL A 49 15.63 -2.50 14.96
C VAL A 49 16.16 -1.18 15.53
N THR A 50 17.03 -1.23 16.52
CA THR A 50 17.63 -0.03 17.14
C THR A 50 18.53 0.73 16.16
N GLU A 51 19.21 0.01 15.28
CA GLU A 51 20.03 0.56 14.20
C GLU A 51 19.18 1.14 13.04
N GLY A 52 17.86 1.01 13.09
CA GLY A 52 16.93 1.50 12.05
C GLY A 52 16.91 0.65 10.78
N LYS A 53 17.33 -0.61 10.84
CA LYS A 53 17.27 -1.51 9.68
C LYS A 53 15.85 -1.89 9.36
N VAL A 54 15.59 -2.09 8.08
CA VAL A 54 14.34 -2.66 7.58
C VAL A 54 14.29 -4.14 7.90
N ILE A 55 13.25 -4.57 8.62
CA ILE A 55 13.05 -5.97 8.98
C ILE A 55 12.24 -6.65 7.88
N ILE A 56 12.85 -7.63 7.21
CA ILE A 56 12.21 -8.40 6.14
C ILE A 56 11.86 -9.78 6.68
N LYS A 57 10.56 -10.10 6.68
CA LYS A 57 10.04 -11.39 7.14
C LYS A 57 9.03 -11.98 6.18
N ASP A 58 8.98 -13.28 6.05
CA ASP A 58 7.89 -13.99 5.41
C ASP A 58 6.78 -14.29 6.42
N VAL A 59 5.55 -14.32 5.94
CA VAL A 59 4.38 -14.64 6.77
C VAL A 59 3.54 -15.68 6.04
N ILE A 60 3.08 -16.69 6.78
CA ILE A 60 2.14 -17.69 6.26
C ILE A 60 0.81 -17.00 5.96
N THR A 61 0.19 -17.33 4.82
CA THR A 61 -0.96 -16.60 4.28
C THR A 61 -2.15 -16.49 5.24
N ASP A 62 -2.50 -17.55 5.93
CA ASP A 62 -3.62 -17.52 6.90
C ASP A 62 -3.31 -16.63 8.11
N ALA A 63 -2.10 -16.70 8.62
CA ALA A 63 -1.62 -15.79 9.67
C ALA A 63 -1.59 -14.33 9.17
N PHE A 64 -1.15 -14.09 7.94
CA PHE A 64 -1.15 -12.76 7.34
C PHE A 64 -2.56 -12.18 7.24
N LEU A 65 -3.52 -12.92 6.72
CA LEU A 65 -4.91 -12.46 6.59
C LEU A 65 -5.54 -12.10 7.94
N GLN A 66 -5.19 -12.82 9.00
CA GLN A 66 -5.58 -12.47 10.36
C GLN A 66 -4.89 -11.20 10.85
N GLN A 67 -3.59 -11.09 10.61
CA GLN A 67 -2.76 -10.02 11.15
C GLN A 67 -3.07 -8.66 10.53
N ILE A 68 -3.37 -8.59 9.23
CA ILE A 68 -3.75 -7.33 8.58
C ILE A 68 -5.06 -6.73 9.14
N LEU A 69 -5.92 -7.56 9.74
CA LEU A 69 -7.14 -7.10 10.41
C LEU A 69 -6.90 -6.70 11.88
N THR A 70 -6.02 -7.43 12.57
CA THR A 70 -5.81 -7.27 14.01
C THR A 70 -4.62 -6.41 14.37
N ARG A 71 -3.62 -6.32 13.49
CA ARG A 71 -2.35 -5.62 13.70
C ARG A 71 -1.82 -4.99 12.41
N PRO A 72 -2.60 -4.16 11.69
CA PRO A 72 -2.19 -3.60 10.41
C PRO A 72 -0.90 -2.76 10.50
N ALA A 73 -0.65 -2.13 11.64
CA ALA A 73 0.54 -1.33 11.89
C ALA A 73 1.87 -2.11 11.89
N ASP A 74 1.82 -3.46 11.96
CA ASP A 74 3.01 -4.31 11.85
C ASP A 74 3.56 -4.39 10.42
N TYR A 75 2.82 -3.87 9.44
CA TYR A 75 3.14 -3.95 8.02
C TYR A 75 3.32 -2.56 7.40
N SER A 76 4.51 -2.27 6.90
CA SER A 76 4.78 -1.04 6.15
C SER A 76 4.71 -1.27 4.65
N VAL A 77 5.32 -2.37 4.17
CA VAL A 77 5.34 -2.75 2.75
C VAL A 77 5.09 -4.25 2.64
N ILE A 78 4.26 -4.65 1.70
CA ILE A 78 3.95 -6.05 1.41
C ILE A 78 4.46 -6.38 0.01
N ALA A 79 5.48 -7.24 -0.07
CA ALA A 79 6.00 -7.76 -1.33
C ALA A 79 5.41 -9.15 -1.61
N THR A 80 4.75 -9.32 -2.74
CA THR A 80 4.09 -10.57 -3.10
C THR A 80 4.02 -10.77 -4.61
N LEU A 81 3.63 -11.96 -5.06
CA LEU A 81 3.38 -12.25 -6.47
C LEU A 81 2.07 -11.60 -6.93
N ASN A 82 1.97 -11.34 -8.23
CA ASN A 82 0.88 -10.60 -8.87
C ASN A 82 -0.52 -11.01 -8.38
N LEU A 83 -0.93 -12.26 -8.56
CA LEU A 83 -2.27 -12.72 -8.19
C LEU A 83 -2.60 -12.51 -6.71
N ASN A 84 -1.64 -12.82 -5.84
CA ASN A 84 -1.82 -12.62 -4.40
C ASN A 84 -1.88 -11.12 -4.06
N GLY A 85 -1.09 -10.31 -4.78
CA GLY A 85 -1.10 -8.86 -4.66
C GLY A 85 -2.46 -8.26 -5.01
N ASP A 86 -3.06 -8.68 -6.12
CA ASP A 86 -4.38 -8.23 -6.55
C ASP A 86 -5.46 -8.53 -5.48
N TYR A 87 -5.47 -9.74 -4.95
CA TYR A 87 -6.44 -10.10 -3.90
C TYR A 87 -6.23 -9.32 -2.60
N ILE A 88 -4.96 -9.15 -2.20
CA ILE A 88 -4.63 -8.48 -0.95
C ILE A 88 -4.88 -6.98 -1.05
N SER A 89 -4.51 -6.34 -2.15
CA SER A 89 -4.71 -4.90 -2.34
C SER A 89 -6.19 -4.53 -2.33
N ASP A 90 -7.05 -5.32 -2.97
CA ASP A 90 -8.50 -5.11 -2.94
C ASP A 90 -9.09 -5.30 -1.54
N ALA A 91 -8.63 -6.32 -0.81
CA ALA A 91 -9.05 -6.56 0.57
C ALA A 91 -8.63 -5.40 1.50
N LEU A 92 -7.40 -4.91 1.37
CA LEU A 92 -6.90 -3.78 2.13
C LEU A 92 -7.62 -2.47 1.77
N ALA A 93 -7.89 -2.24 0.48
CA ALA A 93 -8.69 -1.10 0.02
C ALA A 93 -10.10 -1.13 0.63
N ALA A 94 -10.72 -2.32 0.71
CA ALA A 94 -12.03 -2.47 1.34
C ALA A 94 -12.02 -2.12 2.85
N ILE A 95 -10.93 -2.46 3.56
CA ILE A 95 -10.77 -2.15 4.99
C ILE A 95 -10.69 -0.63 5.23
N VAL A 96 -10.02 0.12 4.35
CA VAL A 96 -9.86 1.57 4.49
C VAL A 96 -10.99 2.40 3.88
N GLY A 97 -12.00 1.77 3.29
CA GLY A 97 -13.18 2.48 2.79
C GLY A 97 -13.69 2.07 1.42
N GLY A 98 -12.88 1.39 0.63
CA GLY A 98 -13.26 0.84 -0.68
C GLY A 98 -12.20 1.03 -1.76
N ILE A 99 -12.36 0.28 -2.85
CA ILE A 99 -11.42 0.31 -3.98
C ILE A 99 -11.39 1.64 -4.74
N GLY A 100 -12.36 2.51 -4.52
CA GLY A 100 -12.43 3.85 -5.14
C GLY A 100 -11.31 4.82 -4.72
N ILE A 101 -10.45 4.43 -3.76
CA ILE A 101 -9.31 5.23 -3.31
C ILE A 101 -7.96 4.50 -3.46
N ALA A 102 -7.94 3.29 -3.98
CA ALA A 102 -6.69 2.54 -4.15
C ALA A 102 -5.99 2.93 -5.45
N PRO A 103 -4.81 3.56 -5.41
CA PRO A 103 -4.05 3.88 -6.61
C PRO A 103 -3.32 2.66 -7.16
N GLY A 104 -3.02 2.68 -8.46
CA GLY A 104 -2.26 1.64 -9.13
C GLY A 104 -1.13 2.20 -10.01
N ALA A 105 -0.04 1.45 -10.08
CA ALA A 105 1.08 1.73 -10.97
C ALA A 105 1.73 0.43 -11.46
N ASN A 106 2.04 0.39 -12.75
CA ASN A 106 2.85 -0.67 -13.37
C ASN A 106 4.14 -0.03 -13.89
N ILE A 107 5.28 -0.37 -13.30
CA ILE A 107 6.56 0.28 -13.55
C ILE A 107 7.58 -0.74 -14.05
N ASN A 108 8.21 -0.45 -15.17
CA ASN A 108 9.41 -1.14 -15.62
C ASN A 108 10.63 -0.38 -15.12
N TYR A 109 11.25 -0.87 -14.07
CA TYR A 109 12.39 -0.21 -13.42
C TYR A 109 13.69 -0.26 -14.25
N GLU A 110 13.76 -1.09 -15.30
CA GLU A 110 14.94 -1.11 -16.21
C GLU A 110 14.86 0.00 -17.24
N THR A 111 13.67 0.23 -17.81
CA THR A 111 13.47 1.21 -18.89
C THR A 111 12.89 2.54 -18.44
N GLY A 112 12.33 2.60 -17.23
CA GLY A 112 11.65 3.77 -16.70
C GLY A 112 10.25 4.01 -17.27
N HIS A 113 9.72 3.11 -18.12
CA HIS A 113 8.33 3.23 -18.58
C HIS A 113 7.36 2.86 -17.46
N ALA A 114 6.32 3.66 -17.30
CA ALA A 114 5.31 3.44 -16.28
C ALA A 114 3.90 3.74 -16.78
N VAL A 115 2.92 3.01 -16.26
CA VAL A 115 1.49 3.25 -16.45
C VAL A 115 0.86 3.43 -15.08
N PHE A 116 0.08 4.48 -14.91
CA PHE A 116 -0.63 4.78 -13.67
C PHE A 116 -2.13 4.72 -13.94
N GLU A 117 -2.83 3.88 -13.22
CA GLU A 117 -4.25 3.61 -13.46
C GLU A 117 -5.00 3.36 -12.15
N ALA A 118 -6.32 3.56 -12.17
CA ALA A 118 -7.16 3.13 -11.07
C ALA A 118 -7.16 1.59 -10.97
N THR A 119 -7.08 1.05 -9.77
CA THR A 119 -7.06 -0.42 -9.55
C THR A 119 -8.41 -1.10 -9.83
N HIS A 120 -9.50 -0.34 -9.75
CA HIS A 120 -10.85 -0.87 -10.02
C HIS A 120 -11.19 -0.92 -11.52
N GLY A 121 -12.16 -1.77 -11.90
CA GLY A 121 -12.69 -1.86 -13.25
C GLY A 121 -13.57 -0.66 -13.63
N THR A 122 -14.12 -0.70 -14.84
CA THR A 122 -14.89 0.39 -15.46
C THR A 122 -16.26 0.65 -14.83
N ALA A 123 -16.78 -0.26 -14.00
CA ALA A 123 -18.06 -0.15 -13.29
C ALA A 123 -19.23 0.37 -14.17
N PRO A 124 -19.57 -0.29 -15.29
CA PRO A 124 -20.50 0.25 -16.32
C PRO A 124 -21.88 0.59 -15.77
N LYS A 125 -22.31 -0.06 -14.69
CA LYS A 125 -23.60 0.24 -14.03
C LYS A 125 -23.69 1.64 -13.44
N TYR A 126 -22.56 2.33 -13.25
CA TYR A 126 -22.50 3.71 -12.72
C TYR A 126 -22.23 4.76 -13.81
N ALA A 127 -22.05 4.33 -15.05
CA ALA A 127 -21.75 5.24 -16.16
C ALA A 127 -22.80 6.36 -16.27
N GLY A 128 -22.34 7.60 -16.40
CA GLY A 128 -23.21 8.78 -16.53
C GLY A 128 -23.91 9.25 -15.25
N GLN A 129 -23.71 8.61 -14.10
CA GLN A 129 -24.42 8.94 -12.85
C GLN A 129 -23.70 10.00 -11.98
N ASP A 130 -22.47 10.38 -12.30
CA ASP A 130 -21.66 11.33 -11.52
C ASP A 130 -21.60 10.96 -10.02
N LYS A 131 -21.37 9.66 -9.72
CA LYS A 131 -21.59 9.10 -8.39
C LYS A 131 -20.33 8.46 -7.77
N VAL A 132 -19.48 7.84 -8.58
CA VAL A 132 -18.34 7.06 -8.08
C VAL A 132 -17.26 7.94 -7.46
N ASN A 133 -16.51 7.37 -6.54
CA ASN A 133 -15.35 8.03 -5.94
C ASN A 133 -14.21 8.11 -6.99
N PRO A 134 -13.70 9.31 -7.33
CA PRO A 134 -12.60 9.47 -8.26
C PRO A 134 -11.21 9.35 -7.60
N GLY A 135 -11.16 9.06 -6.31
CA GLY A 135 -9.94 9.06 -5.51
C GLY A 135 -8.86 8.13 -6.05
N SER A 136 -9.23 6.93 -6.54
CA SER A 136 -8.27 5.97 -7.09
C SER A 136 -7.51 6.55 -8.29
N VAL A 137 -8.20 7.13 -9.28
CA VAL A 137 -7.54 7.74 -10.45
C VAL A 137 -6.79 9.02 -10.07
N ILE A 138 -7.30 9.81 -9.14
CA ILE A 138 -6.62 11.02 -8.64
C ILE A 138 -5.31 10.65 -7.93
N LEU A 139 -5.34 9.65 -7.05
CA LEU A 139 -4.15 9.18 -6.34
C LEU A 139 -3.16 8.47 -7.27
N SER A 140 -3.63 7.77 -8.30
CA SER A 140 -2.75 7.23 -9.35
C SER A 140 -2.03 8.37 -10.09
N GLY A 141 -2.72 9.49 -10.35
CA GLY A 141 -2.10 10.70 -10.86
C GLY A 141 -1.07 11.31 -9.91
N ALA A 142 -1.33 11.30 -8.60
CA ALA A 142 -0.35 11.74 -7.60
C ALA A 142 0.90 10.86 -7.58
N LEU A 143 0.75 9.53 -7.63
CA LEU A 143 1.88 8.59 -7.79
C LEU A 143 2.69 8.87 -9.07
N MET A 144 2.02 9.20 -10.18
CA MET A 144 2.69 9.59 -11.42
C MET A 144 3.54 10.85 -11.22
N LEU A 145 3.01 11.85 -10.54
CA LEU A 145 3.75 13.08 -10.25
C LEU A 145 4.97 12.81 -9.35
N GLU A 146 4.84 11.99 -8.34
CA GLU A 146 5.97 11.55 -7.51
C GLU A 146 7.03 10.81 -8.32
N TYR A 147 6.61 9.88 -9.18
CA TYR A 147 7.51 9.16 -10.07
C TYR A 147 8.29 10.09 -11.02
N MET A 148 7.66 11.18 -11.45
CA MET A 148 8.30 12.23 -12.26
C MET A 148 9.15 13.21 -11.44
N GLY A 149 9.19 13.09 -10.11
CA GLY A 149 9.90 14.00 -9.21
C GLY A 149 9.13 15.29 -8.88
N TRP A 150 7.85 15.38 -9.21
CA TRP A 150 7.00 16.56 -8.96
C TRP A 150 6.30 16.46 -7.59
N ASN A 151 7.09 16.25 -6.56
CA ASN A 151 6.61 15.95 -5.21
C ASN A 151 5.73 17.05 -4.61
N GLU A 152 5.98 18.32 -4.91
CA GLU A 152 5.15 19.43 -4.43
C GLU A 152 3.72 19.36 -5.02
N ALA A 153 3.61 19.04 -6.31
CA ALA A 153 2.32 18.88 -6.96
C ALA A 153 1.54 17.68 -6.41
N ALA A 154 2.21 16.55 -6.19
CA ALA A 154 1.62 15.37 -5.53
C ALA A 154 1.15 15.73 -4.10
N GLY A 155 1.97 16.44 -3.34
CA GLY A 155 1.66 16.89 -1.98
C GLY A 155 0.41 17.77 -1.90
N LEU A 156 0.16 18.64 -2.89
CA LEU A 156 -1.07 19.43 -2.97
C LEU A 156 -2.30 18.55 -3.16
N ILE A 157 -2.21 17.51 -3.99
CA ILE A 157 -3.31 16.54 -4.22
C ILE A 157 -3.63 15.80 -2.92
N TYR A 158 -2.61 15.27 -2.23
CA TYR A 158 -2.81 14.57 -0.95
C TYR A 158 -3.45 15.48 0.09
N LYS A 159 -2.95 16.72 0.24
CA LYS A 159 -3.52 17.71 1.15
C LYS A 159 -4.98 18.04 0.84
N GLY A 160 -5.31 18.24 -0.44
CA GLY A 160 -6.68 18.55 -0.87
C GLY A 160 -7.63 17.38 -0.59
N LEU A 161 -7.20 16.14 -0.85
CA LEU A 161 -7.99 14.95 -0.59
C LEU A 161 -8.22 14.75 0.92
N GLU A 162 -7.17 14.87 1.73
CA GLU A 162 -7.24 14.77 3.18
C GLU A 162 -8.19 15.82 3.77
N ALA A 163 -8.12 17.06 3.30
CA ALA A 163 -9.00 18.14 3.75
C ALA A 163 -10.47 17.88 3.42
N ALA A 164 -10.77 17.40 2.20
CA ALA A 164 -12.13 17.08 1.79
C ALA A 164 -12.74 15.95 2.66
N ILE A 165 -11.97 14.87 2.86
CA ILE A 165 -12.40 13.74 3.69
C ILE A 165 -12.56 14.14 5.15
N SER A 166 -11.61 14.88 5.72
CA SER A 166 -11.65 15.35 7.11
C SER A 166 -12.82 16.31 7.36
N ALA A 167 -13.23 17.07 6.34
CA ALA A 167 -14.44 17.92 6.41
C ALA A 167 -15.74 17.13 6.23
N GLY A 168 -15.70 15.82 6.08
CA GLY A 168 -16.85 14.96 5.85
C GLY A 168 -17.53 15.19 4.49
N LYS A 169 -16.85 15.79 3.51
CA LYS A 169 -17.36 16.07 2.17
C LYS A 169 -16.88 14.96 1.23
N VAL A 170 -17.71 13.95 1.02
CA VAL A 170 -17.28 12.67 0.46
C VAL A 170 -18.29 12.09 -0.53
N THR A 171 -17.84 11.16 -1.35
CA THR A 171 -18.69 10.38 -2.24
C THR A 171 -19.45 9.28 -1.49
N TYR A 172 -20.37 8.60 -2.19
CA TYR A 172 -21.34 7.66 -1.61
C TYR A 172 -20.73 6.50 -0.82
N ASP A 173 -19.54 6.07 -1.18
CA ASP A 173 -18.82 4.97 -0.55
C ASP A 173 -18.35 5.31 0.88
N PHE A 174 -17.76 6.48 1.05
CA PHE A 174 -17.41 7.00 2.37
C PHE A 174 -18.62 7.51 3.15
N HIS A 175 -19.57 8.18 2.47
CA HIS A 175 -20.77 8.72 3.12
C HIS A 175 -21.53 7.67 3.93
N ARG A 176 -21.63 6.44 3.44
CA ARG A 176 -22.29 5.34 4.15
C ARG A 176 -21.53 4.84 5.40
N LEU A 177 -20.28 5.23 5.59
CA LEU A 177 -19.39 4.82 6.67
C LEU A 177 -19.10 5.95 7.66
N MET A 178 -19.51 7.19 7.35
CA MET A 178 -19.18 8.39 8.12
C MET A 178 -20.45 9.11 8.57
N ASP A 179 -20.76 9.05 9.85
CA ASP A 179 -21.91 9.76 10.41
C ASP A 179 -21.75 11.27 10.25
N GLY A 180 -22.82 11.93 9.80
CA GLY A 180 -22.85 13.39 9.59
C GLY A 180 -22.11 13.90 8.37
N ALA A 181 -21.57 13.03 7.52
CA ALA A 181 -20.91 13.43 6.29
C ALA A 181 -21.90 14.02 5.27
N THR A 182 -21.39 14.88 4.39
CA THR A 182 -22.12 15.45 3.25
C THR A 182 -21.84 14.63 2.01
N LEU A 183 -22.89 14.08 1.42
CA LEU A 183 -22.80 13.33 0.17
C LEU A 183 -22.52 14.28 -1.01
N LEU A 184 -21.43 14.04 -1.71
CA LEU A 184 -21.06 14.75 -2.93
C LEU A 184 -21.11 13.84 -4.16
N LYS A 185 -21.33 14.42 -5.32
CA LYS A 185 -21.11 13.79 -6.63
C LYS A 185 -19.62 13.69 -6.93
N THR A 186 -19.24 12.84 -7.90
CA THR A 186 -17.86 12.73 -8.37
C THR A 186 -17.25 14.08 -8.72
N SER A 187 -17.96 14.89 -9.53
CA SER A 187 -17.50 16.22 -9.96
C SER A 187 -17.41 17.24 -8.82
N GLU A 188 -18.34 17.19 -7.88
CA GLU A 188 -18.35 18.08 -6.70
C GLU A 188 -17.20 17.75 -5.75
N PHE A 189 -16.91 16.45 -5.55
CA PHE A 189 -15.81 16.00 -4.71
C PHE A 189 -14.45 16.44 -5.27
N ALA A 190 -14.25 16.31 -6.60
CA ALA A 190 -13.07 16.85 -7.26
C ALA A 190 -12.92 18.37 -7.03
N GLY A 191 -14.04 19.12 -7.09
CA GLY A 191 -14.05 20.55 -6.79
C GLY A 191 -13.65 20.90 -5.34
N GLU A 192 -14.07 20.08 -4.36
CA GLU A 192 -13.67 20.27 -2.96
C GLU A 192 -12.17 19.98 -2.75
N ILE A 193 -11.63 18.94 -3.39
CA ILE A 193 -10.19 18.66 -3.36
C ILE A 193 -9.40 19.88 -3.86
N ILE A 194 -9.77 20.42 -5.04
CA ILE A 194 -9.07 21.58 -5.65
C ILE A 194 -9.11 22.82 -4.75
N LYS A 195 -10.20 23.08 -4.07
CA LYS A 195 -10.33 24.25 -3.17
C LYS A 195 -9.35 24.22 -1.99
N SER A 196 -8.84 23.05 -1.64
CA SER A 196 -7.99 22.82 -0.47
C SER A 196 -6.52 22.57 -0.83
N MET A 197 -6.18 22.57 -2.11
CA MET A 197 -4.80 22.54 -2.61
C MET A 197 -4.15 23.91 -2.41
#